data_b3bf78df4579376dc15baef1f0d27fce
#
_entry.id   b3bf78df4579376dc15baef1f0d27fce
#
_cell.length_a   1.000
_cell.length_b   1.000
_cell.length_c   1.000
_cell.angle_alpha   90.00
_cell.angle_beta   90.00
_cell.angle_gamma   90.00
#
_symmetry.space_group_name_H-M   'P 1'
#
loop_
_entity.id
_entity.type
_entity.pdbx_description
1 polymer ?
#
loop_
_entity_poly.entity_id
_entity_poly.type
_entity_poly.pdbx_seq_one_letter_code
_entity_poly.pdbx_strand_id
1 'polypeptide(L)'
;MTKIILKTIKELNVWRFTTQKEISFVPSMGNLHLGHKELIREAKKSQENLVILSIFINPLQFNDKADLRNYPRTISKDIDLAFAAGADAIFIPCVDEIFPKNETKIKYLKASQDLSKTLCGISRKGHFDGVCTVVYRLIDIVKPEVIFLGEKDWQQLLIIKEMVARYNINVEIKSIDTQRDIDGIPFSSRNNLLLKNDREKLQLFSSELFHAKQIFNQTKTIDLNRIIKILKSKNIKVEYLDHVNAFNLKSSTSKMNITMLAGAIICGSTRLIDHVFLMKRDPIIAIDGPAGSGKSTISKIIAKNLNFIFLDTGAMY
;
A
#
# COMPACT_ATOMS: atom_id res chain seq x y z
N MET A 1 18.04 17.67 15.29
CA MET A 1 18.58 17.25 13.98
C MET A 1 18.17 18.24 12.91
N THR A 2 19.08 18.60 12.01
CA THR A 2 18.78 19.52 10.89
C THR A 2 17.77 18.88 9.93
N LYS A 3 16.66 19.57 9.64
CA LYS A 3 15.66 19.10 8.65
C LYS A 3 16.25 19.20 7.25
N ILE A 4 16.49 18.07 6.59
CA ILE A 4 17.08 18.00 5.24
C ILE A 4 15.96 17.93 4.21
N ILE A 5 15.82 18.98 3.40
CA ILE A 5 14.84 19.07 2.32
C ILE A 5 15.60 19.21 1.00
N LEU A 6 15.34 18.27 0.08
CA LEU A 6 16.01 18.16 -1.21
C LEU A 6 14.99 18.43 -2.32
N LYS A 7 15.28 19.34 -3.23
CA LYS A 7 14.35 19.73 -4.31
C LYS A 7 14.81 19.30 -5.70
N THR A 8 16.09 19.01 -5.83
CA THR A 8 16.70 18.63 -7.11
C THR A 8 17.44 17.30 -7.01
N ILE A 9 17.60 16.60 -8.13
CA ILE A 9 18.41 15.38 -8.22
C ILE A 9 19.87 15.68 -7.83
N LYS A 10 20.36 16.88 -8.16
CA LYS A 10 21.72 17.31 -7.78
C LYS A 10 21.88 17.38 -6.27
N GLU A 11 20.95 18.00 -5.55
CA GLU A 11 20.95 18.05 -4.09
C GLU A 11 20.86 16.66 -3.46
N LEU A 12 19.99 15.80 -4.02
CA LEU A 12 19.86 14.41 -3.59
C LEU A 12 21.17 13.64 -3.77
N ASN A 13 21.82 13.78 -4.91
CA ASN A 13 23.09 13.11 -5.20
C ASN A 13 24.21 13.59 -4.26
N VAL A 14 24.28 14.90 -3.97
CA VAL A 14 25.24 15.44 -2.99
C VAL A 14 24.97 14.86 -1.60
N TRP A 15 23.72 14.86 -1.16
CA TRP A 15 23.34 14.27 0.11
C TRP A 15 23.64 12.77 0.17
N ARG A 16 23.34 12.03 -0.89
CA ARG A 16 23.60 10.59 -1.00
C ARG A 16 25.12 10.30 -0.96
N PHE A 17 25.94 11.13 -1.58
CA PHE A 17 27.39 11.00 -1.59
C PHE A 17 28.01 11.21 -0.18
N THR A 18 27.38 12.06 0.65
CA THR A 18 27.87 12.33 2.02
C THR A 18 27.49 11.23 3.01
N THR A 19 26.64 10.27 2.63
CA THR A 19 26.25 9.16 3.49
C THR A 19 26.64 7.82 2.88
N GLN A 20 27.22 6.95 3.69
CA GLN A 20 27.52 5.55 3.32
C GLN A 20 26.46 4.56 3.83
N LYS A 21 25.38 5.08 4.44
CA LYS A 21 24.31 4.26 4.98
C LYS A 21 23.36 3.80 3.88
N GLU A 22 22.74 2.64 4.09
CA GLU A 22 21.63 2.17 3.28
C GLU A 22 20.41 3.10 3.38
N ILE A 23 19.61 3.15 2.31
CA ILE A 23 18.44 4.01 2.23
C ILE A 23 17.16 3.16 2.30
N SER A 24 16.33 3.49 3.27
CA SER A 24 14.92 3.09 3.34
C SER A 24 14.06 4.18 2.70
N PHE A 25 13.34 3.86 1.64
CA PHE A 25 12.59 4.83 0.85
C PHE A 25 11.08 4.70 1.04
N VAL A 26 10.41 5.83 1.24
CA VAL A 26 8.94 5.93 1.35
C VAL A 26 8.43 6.87 0.26
N PRO A 27 7.95 6.38 -0.88
CA PRO A 27 7.36 7.23 -1.92
C PRO A 27 5.95 7.69 -1.52
N SER A 28 5.65 8.98 -1.72
CA SER A 28 4.32 9.53 -1.52
C SER A 28 3.98 10.64 -2.52
N MET A 29 2.70 10.97 -2.62
CA MET A 29 2.24 12.15 -3.36
C MET A 29 1.93 13.34 -2.45
N GLY A 30 2.30 13.28 -1.18
CA GLY A 30 1.95 14.28 -0.17
C GLY A 30 0.55 14.09 0.41
N ASN A 31 0.06 15.12 1.13
CA ASN A 31 -1.11 15.06 1.99
C ASN A 31 -1.05 13.86 2.94
N LEU A 32 0.07 13.83 3.70
CA LEU A 32 0.43 12.71 4.56
C LEU A 32 -0.60 12.51 5.68
N HIS A 33 -0.82 11.27 6.03
CA HIS A 33 -1.74 10.83 7.09
C HIS A 33 -1.08 9.75 7.96
N LEU A 34 -1.80 9.24 8.97
CA LEU A 34 -1.26 8.24 9.89
C LEU A 34 -0.73 6.98 9.20
N GLY A 35 -1.31 6.56 8.08
CA GLY A 35 -0.76 5.45 7.28
C GLY A 35 0.65 5.75 6.76
N HIS A 36 0.90 6.95 6.25
CA HIS A 36 2.26 7.34 5.83
C HIS A 36 3.23 7.47 7.03
N LYS A 37 2.71 7.99 8.17
CA LYS A 37 3.50 8.05 9.40
C LYS A 37 4.00 6.67 9.83
N GLU A 38 3.16 5.65 9.70
CA GLU A 38 3.54 4.27 10.04
C GLU A 38 4.57 3.71 9.06
N LEU A 39 4.45 3.97 7.75
CA LEU A 39 5.49 3.60 6.78
C LEU A 39 6.86 4.17 7.15
N ILE A 40 6.92 5.45 7.54
CA ILE A 40 8.17 6.11 7.94
C ILE A 40 8.72 5.50 9.23
N ARG A 41 7.86 5.20 10.21
CA ARG A 41 8.26 4.56 11.48
C ARG A 41 8.81 3.17 11.25
N GLU A 42 8.16 2.35 10.43
CA GLU A 42 8.64 1.02 10.08
C GLU A 42 9.97 1.09 9.33
N ALA A 43 10.11 2.04 8.40
CA ALA A 43 11.37 2.29 7.71
C ALA A 43 12.50 2.69 8.68
N LYS A 44 12.16 3.40 9.79
CA LYS A 44 13.13 3.87 10.79
C LYS A 44 13.48 2.83 11.85
N LYS A 45 12.80 1.70 11.92
CA LYS A 45 13.16 0.62 12.88
C LYS A 45 14.55 0.08 12.66
N SER A 46 15.06 0.06 11.44
CA SER A 46 16.48 -0.14 11.18
C SER A 46 17.24 1.14 11.50
N GLN A 47 17.96 1.15 12.62
CA GLN A 47 18.76 2.32 13.03
C GLN A 47 19.98 2.55 12.12
N GLU A 48 20.36 1.56 11.35
CA GLU A 48 21.49 1.60 10.42
C GLU A 48 21.14 2.36 9.15
N ASN A 49 19.87 2.34 8.72
CA ASN A 49 19.42 2.97 7.48
C ASN A 49 19.02 4.44 7.69
N LEU A 50 19.17 5.24 6.65
CA LEU A 50 18.55 6.56 6.56
C LEU A 50 17.21 6.45 5.84
N VAL A 51 16.21 7.14 6.38
CA VAL A 51 14.86 7.17 5.81
C VAL A 51 14.68 8.42 4.97
N ILE A 52 14.44 8.24 3.67
CA ILE A 52 14.04 9.31 2.77
C ILE A 52 12.57 9.14 2.36
N LEU A 53 11.79 10.21 2.52
CA LEU A 53 10.42 10.31 2.00
C LEU A 53 10.45 11.13 0.71
N SER A 54 9.76 10.71 -0.36
CA SER A 54 9.47 11.63 -1.46
C SER A 54 8.06 12.19 -1.37
N ILE A 55 7.90 13.46 -1.77
CA ILE A 55 6.61 14.08 -2.00
C ILE A 55 6.57 14.53 -3.46
N PHE A 56 5.95 13.70 -4.31
CA PHE A 56 5.87 13.98 -5.74
C PHE A 56 4.50 13.61 -6.32
N ILE A 57 3.75 14.61 -6.75
CA ILE A 57 2.45 14.41 -7.40
C ILE A 57 2.71 14.04 -8.86
N ASN A 58 2.60 12.74 -9.17
CA ASN A 58 2.91 12.20 -10.49
C ASN A 58 1.78 12.47 -11.50
N PRO A 59 1.99 13.30 -12.53
CA PRO A 59 0.93 13.59 -13.50
C PRO A 59 0.54 12.38 -14.36
N LEU A 60 1.45 11.41 -14.55
CA LEU A 60 1.24 10.26 -15.44
C LEU A 60 0.19 9.26 -14.93
N GLN A 61 -0.13 9.28 -13.63
CA GLN A 61 -1.08 8.33 -13.04
C GLN A 61 -2.50 8.89 -12.90
N PHE A 62 -2.73 10.16 -13.27
CA PHE A 62 -4.05 10.77 -13.23
C PHE A 62 -4.76 10.63 -14.58
N ASN A 63 -5.94 10.01 -14.57
CA ASN A 63 -6.77 9.91 -15.76
C ASN A 63 -7.59 11.19 -16.00
N ASP A 64 -7.85 11.95 -14.94
CA ASP A 64 -8.59 13.20 -14.98
C ASP A 64 -7.69 14.37 -14.57
N LYS A 65 -7.64 15.39 -15.45
CA LYS A 65 -6.90 16.64 -15.19
C LYS A 65 -7.49 17.42 -14.01
N ALA A 66 -8.78 17.26 -13.72
CA ALA A 66 -9.43 17.92 -12.58
C ALA A 66 -8.98 17.25 -11.27
N ASP A 67 -8.89 15.91 -11.21
CA ASP A 67 -8.36 15.18 -10.03
C ASP A 67 -6.89 15.59 -9.76
N LEU A 68 -6.07 15.74 -10.80
CA LEU A 68 -4.69 16.22 -10.66
C LEU A 68 -4.62 17.67 -10.11
N ARG A 69 -5.45 18.58 -10.64
CA ARG A 69 -5.47 19.97 -10.17
C ARG A 69 -5.94 20.10 -8.73
N ASN A 70 -6.96 19.34 -8.36
CA ASN A 70 -7.61 19.37 -7.05
C ASN A 70 -6.91 18.46 -6.02
N TYR A 71 -5.85 17.75 -6.41
CA TYR A 71 -5.13 16.89 -5.47
C TYR A 71 -4.54 17.73 -4.32
N PRO A 72 -4.81 17.37 -3.05
CA PRO A 72 -4.39 18.17 -1.90
C PRO A 72 -2.87 18.38 -1.84
N ARG A 73 -2.47 19.63 -1.56
CA ARG A 73 -1.06 20.02 -1.41
C ARG A 73 -0.87 20.66 -0.05
N THR A 74 -0.25 19.92 0.87
CA THR A 74 -0.08 20.31 2.27
C THR A 74 1.39 20.25 2.70
N ILE A 75 2.28 20.73 1.83
CA ILE A 75 3.75 20.52 1.94
C ILE A 75 4.29 20.86 3.33
N SER A 76 3.90 21.99 3.95
CA SER A 76 4.40 22.37 5.27
C SER A 76 4.01 21.33 6.34
N LYS A 77 2.72 20.92 6.36
CA LYS A 77 2.22 19.89 7.29
C LYS A 77 2.88 18.53 7.03
N ASP A 78 3.11 18.21 5.75
CA ASP A 78 3.74 16.97 5.34
C ASP A 78 5.19 16.89 5.83
N ILE A 79 5.94 17.99 5.70
CA ILE A 79 7.31 18.11 6.20
C ILE A 79 7.36 17.87 7.71
N ASP A 80 6.50 18.54 8.47
CA ASP A 80 6.46 18.42 9.93
C ASP A 80 6.10 17.00 10.36
N LEU A 81 5.09 16.39 9.73
CA LEU A 81 4.68 15.02 10.00
C LEU A 81 5.80 14.02 9.66
N ALA A 82 6.47 14.18 8.53
CA ALA A 82 7.50 13.26 8.08
C ALA A 82 8.71 13.25 9.04
N PHE A 83 9.22 14.43 9.42
CA PHE A 83 10.32 14.52 10.38
C PHE A 83 9.91 14.05 11.78
N ALA A 84 8.69 14.36 12.23
CA ALA A 84 8.16 13.85 13.49
C ALA A 84 7.98 12.31 13.49
N ALA A 85 7.83 11.70 12.32
CA ALA A 85 7.75 10.26 12.16
C ALA A 85 9.12 9.56 12.09
N GLY A 86 10.21 10.32 11.87
CA GLY A 86 11.57 9.81 11.82
C GLY A 86 12.26 9.84 10.45
N ALA A 87 11.72 10.57 9.48
CA ALA A 87 12.42 10.77 8.21
C ALA A 87 13.73 11.55 8.44
N ASP A 88 14.81 11.13 7.79
CA ASP A 88 16.11 11.81 7.83
C ASP A 88 16.22 12.88 6.74
N ALA A 89 15.58 12.64 5.60
CA ALA A 89 15.50 13.60 4.49
C ALA A 89 14.14 13.52 3.78
N ILE A 90 13.75 14.62 3.14
CA ILE A 90 12.54 14.69 2.31
C ILE A 90 12.92 15.19 0.93
N PHE A 91 12.57 14.41 -0.11
CA PHE A 91 12.77 14.77 -1.50
C PHE A 91 11.47 15.31 -2.11
N ILE A 92 11.48 16.59 -2.52
CA ILE A 92 10.29 17.30 -3.05
C ILE A 92 10.63 17.86 -4.43
N PRO A 93 10.79 17.00 -5.45
CA PRO A 93 11.14 17.44 -6.79
C PRO A 93 9.94 18.06 -7.53
N CYS A 94 10.22 18.94 -8.48
CA CYS A 94 9.23 19.37 -9.47
C CYS A 94 9.09 18.33 -10.61
N VAL A 95 8.08 18.52 -11.47
CA VAL A 95 7.80 17.58 -12.57
C VAL A 95 8.96 17.56 -13.58
N ASP A 96 9.53 18.71 -13.90
CA ASP A 96 10.65 18.79 -14.87
C ASP A 96 11.94 18.16 -14.32
N GLU A 97 12.08 18.00 -13.01
CA GLU A 97 13.19 17.30 -12.37
C GLU A 97 13.07 15.78 -12.56
N ILE A 98 11.85 15.24 -12.41
CA ILE A 98 11.60 13.80 -12.57
C ILE A 98 11.43 13.42 -14.06
N PHE A 99 10.74 14.27 -14.83
CA PHE A 99 10.42 14.06 -16.25
C PHE A 99 10.86 15.26 -17.09
N PRO A 100 12.17 15.51 -17.24
CA PRO A 100 12.68 16.63 -18.04
C PRO A 100 12.31 16.46 -19.52
N LYS A 101 11.82 17.53 -20.13
CA LYS A 101 11.31 17.52 -21.52
C LYS A 101 12.34 17.12 -22.56
N ASN A 102 13.61 17.36 -22.27
CA ASN A 102 14.73 17.13 -23.20
C ASN A 102 15.47 15.80 -22.93
N GLU A 103 15.02 14.99 -21.98
CA GLU A 103 15.63 13.70 -21.68
C GLU A 103 15.01 12.59 -22.54
N THR A 104 15.72 12.13 -23.56
CA THR A 104 15.29 11.02 -24.44
C THR A 104 15.40 9.64 -23.77
N LYS A 105 16.02 9.56 -22.59
CA LYS A 105 16.33 8.31 -21.89
C LYS A 105 15.30 7.92 -20.81
N ILE A 106 14.22 8.68 -20.66
CA ILE A 106 13.17 8.30 -19.68
C ILE A 106 12.52 7.00 -20.12
N LYS A 107 12.64 5.98 -19.28
CA LYS A 107 12.05 4.68 -19.53
C LYS A 107 10.60 4.68 -19.06
N TYR A 108 9.66 4.75 -19.99
CA TYR A 108 8.24 4.57 -19.71
C TYR A 108 7.89 3.09 -19.60
N LEU A 109 7.41 2.67 -18.43
CA LEU A 109 7.11 1.28 -18.16
C LEU A 109 5.63 0.96 -18.35
N LYS A 110 5.36 -0.27 -18.78
CA LYS A 110 4.04 -0.84 -18.84
C LYS A 110 3.82 -1.76 -17.64
N ALA A 111 2.68 -1.59 -16.98
CA ALA A 111 2.24 -2.52 -15.96
C ALA A 111 1.89 -3.90 -16.55
N SER A 112 1.96 -4.94 -15.72
CA SER A 112 1.48 -6.27 -16.10
C SER A 112 0.03 -6.20 -16.58
N GLN A 113 -0.24 -6.75 -17.76
CA GLN A 113 -1.60 -6.77 -18.30
C GLN A 113 -2.55 -7.58 -17.42
N ASP A 114 -2.08 -8.69 -16.86
CA ASP A 114 -2.88 -9.57 -15.99
C ASP A 114 -3.35 -8.83 -14.73
N LEU A 115 -2.46 -8.05 -14.12
CA LEU A 115 -2.80 -7.30 -12.90
C LEU A 115 -3.49 -5.97 -13.18
N SER A 116 -3.11 -5.27 -14.27
CA SER A 116 -3.64 -3.93 -14.56
C SER A 116 -4.99 -3.90 -15.25
N LYS A 117 -5.50 -5.06 -15.72
CA LYS A 117 -6.82 -5.16 -16.36
C LYS A 117 -7.93 -5.64 -15.40
N THR A 118 -7.66 -5.68 -14.10
CA THR A 118 -8.61 -6.07 -13.06
C THR A 118 -8.91 -4.90 -12.13
N LEU A 119 -9.92 -5.01 -11.30
CA LEU A 119 -10.25 -4.06 -10.22
C LEU A 119 -10.14 -2.58 -10.65
N CYS A 120 -9.27 -1.81 -10.00
CA CYS A 120 -9.05 -0.39 -10.32
C CYS A 120 -8.60 -0.14 -11.75
N GLY A 121 -7.91 -1.09 -12.38
CA GLY A 121 -7.38 -0.91 -13.72
C GLY A 121 -8.44 -0.94 -14.83
N ILE A 122 -9.62 -1.50 -14.56
CA ILE A 122 -10.74 -1.51 -15.50
C ILE A 122 -11.22 -0.08 -15.79
N SER A 123 -11.41 0.72 -14.75
CA SER A 123 -11.89 2.10 -14.85
C SER A 123 -10.77 3.13 -15.02
N ARG A 124 -9.54 2.79 -14.64
CA ARG A 124 -8.39 3.71 -14.63
C ARG A 124 -7.34 3.29 -15.67
N LYS A 125 -7.71 3.31 -16.95
CA LYS A 125 -6.81 2.91 -18.05
C LYS A 125 -5.52 3.72 -18.06
N GLY A 126 -4.35 3.06 -18.10
CA GLY A 126 -3.04 3.70 -18.11
C GLY A 126 -2.52 4.17 -16.74
N HIS A 127 -3.35 4.19 -15.70
CA HIS A 127 -2.97 4.58 -14.35
C HIS A 127 -1.74 3.81 -13.84
N PHE A 128 -1.77 2.50 -13.95
CA PHE A 128 -0.68 1.65 -13.44
C PHE A 128 0.59 1.73 -14.29
N ASP A 129 0.49 2.08 -15.59
CA ASP A 129 1.67 2.42 -16.40
C ASP A 129 2.36 3.66 -15.85
N GLY A 130 1.57 4.68 -15.48
CA GLY A 130 2.07 5.89 -14.82
C GLY A 130 2.71 5.60 -13.46
N VAL A 131 2.11 4.69 -12.66
CA VAL A 131 2.67 4.25 -11.37
C VAL A 131 3.99 3.51 -11.56
N CYS A 132 4.05 2.52 -12.46
CA CYS A 132 5.30 1.80 -12.75
C CYS A 132 6.40 2.75 -13.20
N THR A 133 6.07 3.68 -14.10
CA THR A 133 7.03 4.66 -14.63
C THR A 133 7.61 5.53 -13.53
N VAL A 134 6.77 6.12 -12.67
CA VAL A 134 7.26 7.01 -11.61
C VAL A 134 8.02 6.27 -10.52
N VAL A 135 7.52 5.10 -10.10
CA VAL A 135 8.21 4.32 -9.05
C VAL A 135 9.57 3.84 -9.55
N TYR A 136 9.65 3.33 -10.78
CA TYR A 136 10.93 2.99 -11.41
C TYR A 136 11.89 4.19 -11.43
N ARG A 137 11.42 5.36 -11.90
CA ARG A 137 12.23 6.58 -11.98
C ARG A 137 12.72 7.04 -10.61
N LEU A 138 11.85 6.99 -9.59
CA LEU A 138 12.23 7.33 -8.21
C LEU A 138 13.24 6.34 -7.63
N ILE A 139 13.10 5.04 -7.89
CA ILE A 139 14.10 4.04 -7.49
C ILE A 139 15.45 4.31 -8.17
N ASP A 140 15.45 4.60 -9.48
CA ASP A 140 16.67 4.90 -10.24
C ASP A 140 17.39 6.16 -9.73
N ILE A 141 16.64 7.18 -9.31
CA ILE A 141 17.15 8.44 -8.77
C ILE A 141 17.63 8.27 -7.31
N VAL A 142 16.80 7.69 -6.45
CA VAL A 142 17.08 7.56 -4.99
C VAL A 142 18.06 6.44 -4.71
N LYS A 143 18.03 5.38 -5.52
CA LYS A 143 18.81 4.13 -5.37
C LYS A 143 18.71 3.56 -3.96
N PRO A 144 17.48 3.26 -3.49
CA PRO A 144 17.26 2.70 -2.17
C PRO A 144 17.57 1.21 -2.14
N GLU A 145 17.96 0.69 -0.98
CA GLU A 145 18.05 -0.74 -0.71
C GLU A 145 16.66 -1.33 -0.40
N VAL A 146 15.81 -0.55 0.29
CA VAL A 146 14.46 -0.98 0.68
C VAL A 146 13.44 0.11 0.36
N ILE A 147 12.29 -0.29 -0.19
CA ILE A 147 11.12 0.58 -0.40
C ILE A 147 9.95 0.12 0.47
N PHE A 148 9.28 1.05 1.16
CA PHE A 148 8.15 0.78 2.02
C PHE A 148 6.85 1.22 1.36
N LEU A 149 5.88 0.31 1.22
CA LEU A 149 4.60 0.55 0.56
C LEU A 149 3.43 0.08 1.44
N GLY A 150 2.31 0.81 1.40
CA GLY A 150 1.11 0.43 2.15
C GLY A 150 0.27 -0.62 1.42
N GLU A 151 -0.24 -1.61 2.14
CA GLU A 151 -1.11 -2.66 1.62
C GLU A 151 -2.51 -2.15 1.24
N LYS A 152 -2.88 -0.96 1.71
CA LYS A 152 -4.14 -0.33 1.32
C LYS A 152 -4.33 -0.29 -0.20
N ASP A 153 -3.28 -0.04 -0.96
CA ASP A 153 -3.28 -0.03 -2.41
C ASP A 153 -2.73 -1.37 -2.95
N TRP A 154 -3.34 -2.50 -2.52
CA TRP A 154 -2.85 -3.85 -2.74
C TRP A 154 -2.56 -4.18 -4.21
N GLN A 155 -3.48 -3.82 -5.12
CA GLN A 155 -3.25 -4.01 -6.56
C GLN A 155 -1.99 -3.27 -7.04
N GLN A 156 -1.78 -2.03 -6.57
CA GLN A 156 -0.59 -1.25 -6.89
C GLN A 156 0.68 -1.92 -6.34
N LEU A 157 0.62 -2.43 -5.11
CA LEU A 157 1.73 -3.15 -4.48
C LEU A 157 2.13 -4.38 -5.29
N LEU A 158 1.16 -5.20 -5.73
CA LEU A 158 1.42 -6.37 -6.57
C LEU A 158 2.07 -5.99 -7.91
N ILE A 159 1.56 -4.94 -8.54
CA ILE A 159 2.10 -4.44 -9.83
C ILE A 159 3.53 -3.93 -9.66
N ILE A 160 3.85 -3.23 -8.55
CA ILE A 160 5.21 -2.77 -8.28
C ILE A 160 6.14 -3.95 -7.97
N LYS A 161 5.70 -4.95 -7.19
CA LYS A 161 6.47 -6.17 -6.94
C LYS A 161 6.79 -6.92 -8.24
N GLU A 162 5.80 -7.06 -9.10
CA GLU A 162 5.98 -7.70 -10.41
C GLU A 162 6.91 -6.89 -11.31
N MET A 163 6.79 -5.55 -11.33
CA MET A 163 7.69 -4.67 -12.06
C MET A 163 9.14 -4.83 -11.59
N VAL A 164 9.38 -4.83 -10.28
CA VAL A 164 10.73 -5.02 -9.70
C VAL A 164 11.33 -6.35 -10.13
N ALA A 165 10.56 -7.44 -10.06
CA ALA A 165 11.00 -8.77 -10.48
C ALA A 165 11.26 -8.83 -12.00
N ARG A 166 10.34 -8.31 -12.84
CA ARG A 166 10.43 -8.32 -14.30
C ARG A 166 11.65 -7.57 -14.83
N TYR A 167 12.01 -6.46 -14.21
CA TYR A 167 13.11 -5.61 -14.65
C TYR A 167 14.40 -5.86 -13.86
N ASN A 168 14.44 -6.89 -13.00
CA ASN A 168 15.58 -7.25 -12.14
C ASN A 168 16.13 -6.04 -11.38
N ILE A 169 15.23 -5.23 -10.80
CA ILE A 169 15.61 -4.05 -10.02
C ILE A 169 16.10 -4.51 -8.65
N ASN A 170 17.32 -4.13 -8.29
CA ASN A 170 17.89 -4.49 -6.99
C ASN A 170 17.34 -3.59 -5.88
N VAL A 171 16.14 -3.91 -5.39
CA VAL A 171 15.48 -3.25 -4.26
C VAL A 171 14.56 -4.22 -3.54
N GLU A 172 14.59 -4.23 -2.22
CA GLU A 172 13.62 -4.97 -1.40
C GLU A 172 12.32 -4.17 -1.29
N ILE A 173 11.16 -4.84 -1.37
CA ILE A 173 9.85 -4.22 -1.11
C ILE A 173 9.28 -4.75 0.19
N LYS A 174 9.15 -3.87 1.18
CA LYS A 174 8.43 -4.14 2.44
C LYS A 174 7.04 -3.54 2.39
N SER A 175 6.03 -4.35 2.70
CA SER A 175 4.64 -3.90 2.80
C SER A 175 4.24 -3.70 4.25
N ILE A 176 3.41 -2.69 4.49
CA ILE A 176 2.89 -2.36 5.81
C ILE A 176 1.37 -2.43 5.76
N ASP A 177 0.80 -3.09 6.76
CA ASP A 177 -0.63 -3.31 6.91
C ASP A 177 -1.45 -2.02 6.75
N THR A 178 -2.65 -2.17 6.22
CA THR A 178 -3.59 -1.05 6.07
C THR A 178 -3.92 -0.43 7.42
N GLN A 179 -3.46 0.79 7.65
CA GLN A 179 -3.80 1.55 8.85
C GLN A 179 -5.22 2.09 8.76
N ARG A 180 -5.97 1.97 9.84
CA ARG A 180 -7.38 2.38 9.91
C ARG A 180 -7.62 3.32 11.09
N ASP A 181 -8.65 4.14 10.99
CA ASP A 181 -9.11 4.95 12.11
C ASP A 181 -10.00 4.14 13.08
N ILE A 182 -10.50 4.82 14.10
CA ILE A 182 -11.36 4.21 15.13
C ILE A 182 -12.67 3.63 14.55
N ASP A 183 -13.13 4.16 13.42
CA ASP A 183 -14.36 3.71 12.73
C ASP A 183 -14.06 2.55 11.74
N GLY A 184 -12.83 2.07 11.69
CA GLY A 184 -12.39 1.02 10.77
C GLY A 184 -12.12 1.50 9.34
N ILE A 185 -12.18 2.80 9.09
CA ILE A 185 -11.96 3.39 7.77
C ILE A 185 -10.45 3.42 7.47
N PRO A 186 -10.00 2.93 6.30
CA PRO A 186 -8.58 3.02 5.93
C PRO A 186 -8.16 4.47 5.73
N PHE A 187 -7.00 4.86 6.27
CA PHE A 187 -6.45 6.19 6.04
C PHE A 187 -6.15 6.42 4.56
N SER A 188 -6.56 7.57 4.06
CA SER A 188 -6.36 8.01 2.68
C SER A 188 -6.21 9.52 2.62
N SER A 189 -5.36 10.01 1.73
CA SER A 189 -5.23 11.44 1.44
C SER A 189 -6.54 12.09 0.97
N ARG A 190 -7.51 11.30 0.52
CA ARG A 190 -8.83 11.76 0.10
C ARG A 190 -9.87 11.81 1.24
N ASN A 191 -9.58 11.25 2.41
CA ASN A 191 -10.56 11.26 3.53
C ASN A 191 -10.89 12.67 4.01
N ASN A 192 -9.95 13.62 3.89
CA ASN A 192 -10.17 15.03 4.24
C ASN A 192 -11.14 15.76 3.29
N LEU A 193 -11.49 15.18 2.15
CA LEU A 193 -12.44 15.73 1.19
C LEU A 193 -13.88 15.27 1.44
N LEU A 194 -14.09 14.34 2.39
CA LEU A 194 -15.38 13.75 2.66
C LEU A 194 -16.22 14.63 3.57
N LEU A 195 -17.46 14.87 3.16
CA LEU A 195 -18.49 15.40 4.03
C LEU A 195 -18.91 14.30 5.05
N LYS A 196 -19.57 14.71 6.14
CA LYS A 196 -20.01 13.79 7.20
C LYS A 196 -20.83 12.60 6.64
N ASN A 197 -21.80 12.86 5.80
CA ASN A 197 -22.63 11.81 5.18
C ASN A 197 -21.82 10.87 4.28
N ASP A 198 -20.81 11.38 3.56
CA ASP A 198 -19.96 10.55 2.70
C ASP A 198 -18.99 9.70 3.54
N ARG A 199 -18.54 10.22 4.68
CA ARG A 199 -17.76 9.45 5.65
C ARG A 199 -18.57 8.29 6.25
N GLU A 200 -19.84 8.52 6.60
CA GLU A 200 -20.75 7.46 7.09
C GLU A 200 -20.95 6.36 6.03
N LYS A 201 -21.05 6.72 4.75
CA LYS A 201 -21.12 5.76 3.64
C LYS A 201 -19.84 4.92 3.53
N LEU A 202 -18.67 5.56 3.66
CA LEU A 202 -17.39 4.85 3.64
C LEU A 202 -17.26 3.91 4.83
N GLN A 203 -17.67 4.35 6.03
CA GLN A 203 -17.70 3.51 7.22
C GLN A 203 -18.57 2.27 7.01
N LEU A 204 -19.79 2.46 6.46
CA LEU A 204 -20.67 1.33 6.14
C LEU A 204 -20.02 0.38 5.14
N PHE A 205 -19.36 0.90 4.09
CA PHE A 205 -18.66 0.06 3.12
C PHE A 205 -17.57 -0.78 3.78
N SER A 206 -16.68 -0.16 4.57
CA SER A 206 -15.62 -0.87 5.28
C SER A 206 -16.20 -1.90 6.26
N SER A 207 -17.24 -1.55 7.02
CA SER A 207 -17.89 -2.48 7.96
C SER A 207 -18.52 -3.69 7.27
N GLU A 208 -19.13 -3.52 6.08
CA GLU A 208 -19.67 -4.64 5.30
C GLU A 208 -18.58 -5.59 4.78
N LEU A 209 -17.40 -5.07 4.44
CA LEU A 209 -16.26 -5.92 4.07
C LEU A 209 -15.79 -6.76 5.28
N PHE A 210 -15.69 -6.16 6.46
CA PHE A 210 -15.33 -6.89 7.69
C PHE A 210 -16.40 -7.89 8.12
N HIS A 211 -17.67 -7.53 8.02
CA HIS A 211 -18.76 -8.45 8.28
C HIS A 211 -18.75 -9.65 7.33
N ALA A 212 -18.50 -9.40 6.03
CA ALA A 212 -18.31 -10.48 5.05
C ALA A 212 -17.12 -11.38 5.42
N LYS A 213 -16.02 -10.81 5.92
CA LYS A 213 -14.88 -11.60 6.41
C LYS A 213 -15.29 -12.48 7.61
N GLN A 214 -16.06 -11.97 8.56
CA GLN A 214 -16.55 -12.74 9.69
C GLN A 214 -17.43 -13.92 9.24
N ILE A 215 -18.39 -13.66 8.34
CA ILE A 215 -19.23 -14.72 7.75
C ILE A 215 -18.36 -15.75 7.03
N PHE A 216 -17.41 -15.29 6.22
CA PHE A 216 -16.52 -16.18 5.48
C PHE A 216 -15.66 -17.07 6.40
N ASN A 217 -15.21 -16.58 7.53
CA ASN A 217 -14.48 -17.39 8.50
C ASN A 217 -15.29 -18.59 9.00
N GLN A 218 -16.62 -18.43 9.11
CA GLN A 218 -17.54 -19.47 9.57
C GLN A 218 -18.03 -20.38 8.44
N THR A 219 -18.43 -19.79 7.31
CA THR A 219 -19.17 -20.49 6.25
C THR A 219 -18.33 -20.81 5.03
N LYS A 220 -17.15 -20.17 4.89
CA LYS A 220 -16.27 -20.19 3.72
C LYS A 220 -16.95 -19.71 2.42
N THR A 221 -18.04 -18.96 2.54
CA THR A 221 -18.81 -18.39 1.43
C THR A 221 -18.96 -16.88 1.55
N ILE A 222 -19.20 -16.20 0.43
CA ILE A 222 -19.49 -14.76 0.35
C ILE A 222 -20.73 -14.55 -0.50
N ASP A 223 -21.65 -13.74 -0.03
CA ASP A 223 -22.78 -13.22 -0.78
C ASP A 223 -22.53 -11.77 -1.20
N LEU A 224 -21.91 -11.60 -2.39
CA LEU A 224 -21.65 -10.27 -2.96
C LEU A 224 -22.94 -9.51 -3.25
N ASN A 225 -24.02 -10.21 -3.67
CA ASN A 225 -25.29 -9.57 -4.01
C ASN A 225 -25.93 -8.94 -2.77
N ARG A 226 -25.85 -9.61 -1.60
CA ARG A 226 -26.31 -9.05 -0.32
C ARG A 226 -25.58 -7.74 -0.03
N ILE A 227 -24.26 -7.72 -0.11
CA ILE A 227 -23.44 -6.53 0.19
C ILE A 227 -23.81 -5.40 -0.77
N ILE A 228 -23.84 -5.67 -2.07
CA ILE A 228 -24.22 -4.68 -3.09
C ILE A 228 -25.63 -4.12 -2.83
N LYS A 229 -26.58 -4.96 -2.45
CA LYS A 229 -27.95 -4.53 -2.14
C LYS A 229 -27.99 -3.59 -0.95
N ILE A 230 -27.24 -3.88 0.12
CA ILE A 230 -27.12 -3.01 1.31
C ILE A 230 -26.52 -1.66 0.92
N LEU A 231 -25.39 -1.66 0.21
CA LEU A 231 -24.72 -0.41 -0.21
C LEU A 231 -25.62 0.45 -1.10
N LYS A 232 -26.32 -0.16 -2.06
CA LYS A 232 -27.26 0.53 -2.94
C LYS A 232 -28.46 1.10 -2.18
N SER A 233 -28.99 0.41 -1.17
CA SER A 233 -30.10 0.92 -0.35
C SER A 233 -29.74 2.18 0.45
N LYS A 234 -28.44 2.45 0.63
CA LYS A 234 -27.90 3.66 1.27
C LYS A 234 -27.37 4.68 0.24
N ASN A 235 -27.79 4.57 -1.00
CA ASN A 235 -27.36 5.44 -2.09
C ASN A 235 -25.81 5.51 -2.25
N ILE A 236 -25.13 4.37 -2.05
CA ILE A 236 -23.70 4.25 -2.29
C ILE A 236 -23.50 3.72 -3.71
N LYS A 237 -22.78 4.48 -4.54
CA LYS A 237 -22.41 4.05 -5.88
C LYS A 237 -21.23 3.10 -5.79
N VAL A 238 -21.47 1.81 -5.99
CA VAL A 238 -20.44 0.77 -6.07
C VAL A 238 -19.89 0.76 -7.50
N GLU A 239 -18.58 0.98 -7.66
CA GLU A 239 -17.89 0.87 -8.93
C GLU A 239 -17.58 -0.59 -9.25
N TYR A 240 -16.99 -1.29 -8.27
CA TYR A 240 -16.84 -2.74 -8.27
C TYR A 240 -16.85 -3.29 -6.85
N LEU A 241 -17.20 -4.56 -6.72
CA LEU A 241 -17.02 -5.37 -5.52
C LEU A 241 -16.75 -6.80 -5.98
N ASP A 242 -15.50 -7.24 -5.84
CA ASP A 242 -15.02 -8.50 -6.40
C ASP A 242 -14.34 -9.37 -5.34
N HIS A 243 -14.59 -10.69 -5.47
CA HIS A 243 -13.89 -11.71 -4.69
C HIS A 243 -12.84 -12.38 -5.59
N VAL A 244 -11.58 -12.10 -5.34
CA VAL A 244 -10.46 -12.47 -6.20
C VAL A 244 -9.37 -13.23 -5.45
N ASN A 245 -8.49 -13.90 -6.17
CA ASN A 245 -7.23 -14.38 -5.61
C ASN A 245 -6.38 -13.20 -5.15
N ALA A 246 -5.80 -13.29 -3.95
CA ALA A 246 -5.06 -12.20 -3.35
C ALA A 246 -3.78 -11.82 -4.13
N PHE A 247 -3.19 -12.75 -4.90
CA PHE A 247 -1.88 -12.55 -5.52
C PHE A 247 -1.92 -12.26 -7.02
N ASN A 248 -2.87 -12.85 -7.76
CA ASN A 248 -2.99 -12.65 -9.19
C ASN A 248 -4.25 -11.90 -9.63
N LEU A 249 -5.11 -11.54 -8.67
CA LEU A 249 -6.36 -10.78 -8.85
C LEU A 249 -7.39 -11.40 -9.81
N LYS A 250 -7.20 -12.65 -10.22
CA LYS A 250 -8.19 -13.38 -11.02
C LYS A 250 -9.37 -13.80 -10.14
N SER A 251 -10.54 -14.00 -10.72
CA SER A 251 -11.74 -14.44 -10.00
C SER A 251 -11.44 -15.63 -9.09
N SER A 252 -11.95 -15.56 -7.86
CA SER A 252 -11.72 -16.60 -6.85
C SER A 252 -12.29 -17.95 -7.29
N THR A 253 -11.51 -19.01 -7.12
CA THR A 253 -11.94 -20.39 -7.30
C THR A 253 -11.92 -21.15 -5.98
N SER A 254 -12.60 -22.32 -5.94
CA SER A 254 -12.66 -23.16 -4.73
C SER A 254 -11.30 -23.68 -4.26
N LYS A 255 -10.28 -23.72 -5.11
CA LYS A 255 -8.94 -24.25 -4.81
C LYS A 255 -7.98 -23.26 -4.13
N MET A 256 -8.34 -21.98 -4.02
CA MET A 256 -7.46 -20.93 -3.50
C MET A 256 -7.57 -20.82 -1.99
N ASN A 257 -6.43 -20.80 -1.27
CA ASN A 257 -6.40 -20.67 0.18
C ASN A 257 -6.56 -19.21 0.66
N ILE A 258 -5.88 -18.26 -0.01
CA ILE A 258 -5.91 -16.83 0.33
C ILE A 258 -6.57 -16.08 -0.80
N THR A 259 -7.65 -15.41 -0.49
CA THR A 259 -8.42 -14.59 -1.43
C THR A 259 -8.62 -13.20 -0.83
N MET A 260 -9.14 -12.28 -1.62
CA MET A 260 -9.38 -10.91 -1.21
C MET A 260 -10.77 -10.49 -1.67
N LEU A 261 -11.56 -9.94 -0.78
CA LEU A 261 -12.76 -9.19 -1.11
C LEU A 261 -12.36 -7.74 -1.23
N ALA A 262 -12.43 -7.18 -2.43
CA ALA A 262 -12.01 -5.82 -2.72
C ALA A 262 -13.12 -5.04 -3.41
N GLY A 263 -13.23 -3.76 -3.08
CA GLY A 263 -14.23 -2.91 -3.71
C GLY A 263 -13.79 -1.46 -3.85
N ALA A 264 -14.48 -0.77 -4.75
CA ALA A 264 -14.40 0.66 -4.92
C ALA A 264 -15.81 1.26 -4.91
N ILE A 265 -15.94 2.36 -4.18
CA ILE A 265 -17.18 3.13 -4.09
C ILE A 265 -16.92 4.58 -4.44
N ILE A 266 -17.97 5.29 -4.81
CA ILE A 266 -17.95 6.74 -5.02
C ILE A 266 -18.85 7.37 -3.96
N CYS A 267 -18.25 8.22 -3.12
CA CYS A 267 -18.93 9.03 -2.10
C CYS A 267 -18.77 10.49 -2.47
N GLY A 268 -19.87 11.16 -2.82
CA GLY A 268 -19.84 12.48 -3.40
C GLY A 268 -19.02 12.48 -4.71
N SER A 269 -17.99 13.32 -4.77
CA SER A 269 -17.03 13.37 -5.88
C SER A 269 -15.80 12.47 -5.66
N THR A 270 -15.70 11.78 -4.50
CA THR A 270 -14.49 11.10 -4.09
C THR A 270 -14.62 9.60 -4.32
N ARG A 271 -13.64 9.02 -5.03
CA ARG A 271 -13.47 7.58 -5.22
C ARG A 271 -12.64 7.00 -4.08
N LEU A 272 -13.16 5.96 -3.45
CA LEU A 272 -12.54 5.30 -2.30
C LEU A 272 -12.47 3.80 -2.53
N ILE A 273 -11.38 3.20 -2.07
CA ILE A 273 -11.15 1.75 -2.15
C ILE A 273 -10.88 1.16 -0.78
N ASP A 274 -11.32 -0.06 -0.60
CA ASP A 274 -10.99 -0.86 0.57
C ASP A 274 -11.00 -2.35 0.23
N HIS A 275 -10.37 -3.17 1.06
CA HIS A 275 -10.36 -4.62 0.91
C HIS A 275 -10.12 -5.34 2.25
N VAL A 276 -10.45 -6.63 2.25
CA VAL A 276 -10.12 -7.56 3.33
C VAL A 276 -9.61 -8.87 2.76
N PHE A 277 -8.61 -9.45 3.42
CA PHE A 277 -8.14 -10.79 3.08
C PHE A 277 -8.99 -11.87 3.75
N LEU A 278 -9.19 -12.95 3.02
CA LEU A 278 -10.04 -14.08 3.38
C LEU A 278 -9.23 -15.37 3.28
N MET A 279 -9.24 -16.17 4.35
CA MET A 279 -8.49 -17.42 4.39
C MET A 279 -9.46 -18.60 4.49
N LYS A 280 -9.37 -19.54 3.55
CA LYS A 280 -10.20 -20.78 3.58
C LYS A 280 -9.74 -21.75 4.64
N ARG A 281 -8.45 -21.79 4.90
CA ARG A 281 -7.83 -22.59 5.95
C ARG A 281 -7.16 -21.65 6.93
N ASP A 282 -7.17 -22.02 8.19
CA ASP A 282 -6.42 -21.29 9.19
C ASP A 282 -4.92 -21.39 8.85
N PRO A 283 -4.16 -20.30 9.04
CA PRO A 283 -2.74 -20.29 8.73
C PRO A 283 -1.99 -21.27 9.64
N ILE A 284 -1.01 -21.95 9.07
CA ILE A 284 -0.07 -22.77 9.82
C ILE A 284 1.24 -22.00 9.92
N ILE A 285 1.71 -21.79 11.14
CA ILE A 285 3.00 -21.17 11.42
C ILE A 285 3.97 -22.26 11.80
N ALA A 286 4.94 -22.58 10.92
CA ALA A 286 6.03 -23.48 11.20
C ALA A 286 7.21 -22.67 11.78
N ILE A 287 7.75 -23.12 12.93
CA ILE A 287 8.90 -22.50 13.58
C ILE A 287 10.00 -23.56 13.65
N ASP A 288 11.09 -23.29 12.94
CA ASP A 288 12.26 -24.15 12.92
C ASP A 288 13.50 -23.43 13.46
N GLY A 289 14.52 -24.21 13.80
CA GLY A 289 15.81 -23.72 14.33
C GLY A 289 16.58 -24.79 15.11
N PRO A 290 17.83 -24.57 15.48
CA PRO A 290 18.67 -25.55 16.17
C PRO A 290 18.15 -25.90 17.56
N ALA A 291 18.61 -27.03 18.13
CA ALA A 291 18.27 -27.42 19.49
C ALA A 291 18.69 -26.32 20.49
N GLY A 292 17.86 -26.05 21.50
CA GLY A 292 18.14 -25.04 22.53
C GLY A 292 17.89 -23.59 22.11
N SER A 293 17.46 -23.28 20.86
CA SER A 293 17.23 -21.91 20.37
C SER A 293 15.94 -21.21 20.88
N GLY A 294 15.20 -21.85 21.79
CA GLY A 294 13.96 -21.28 22.34
C GLY A 294 12.72 -21.45 21.47
N LYS A 295 12.74 -22.28 20.43
CA LYS A 295 11.60 -22.56 19.53
C LYS A 295 10.30 -22.81 20.26
N SER A 296 10.28 -23.78 21.17
CA SER A 296 9.05 -24.17 21.88
C SER A 296 8.49 -23.04 22.74
N THR A 297 9.36 -22.21 23.34
CA THR A 297 8.95 -21.07 24.12
C THR A 297 8.28 -20.01 23.23
N ILE A 298 8.93 -19.65 22.12
CA ILE A 298 8.41 -18.67 21.15
C ILE A 298 7.11 -19.19 20.52
N SER A 299 7.08 -20.47 20.12
CA SER A 299 5.87 -21.07 19.53
C SER A 299 4.67 -21.02 20.47
N LYS A 300 4.85 -21.32 21.76
CA LYS A 300 3.78 -21.21 22.77
C LYS A 300 3.28 -19.78 22.94
N ILE A 301 4.19 -18.80 22.97
CA ILE A 301 3.85 -17.37 23.08
C ILE A 301 3.06 -16.92 21.84
N ILE A 302 3.52 -17.27 20.64
CA ILE A 302 2.83 -16.94 19.38
C ILE A 302 1.44 -17.57 19.33
N ALA A 303 1.35 -18.88 19.65
CA ALA A 303 0.08 -19.59 19.66
C ALA A 303 -0.93 -18.95 20.64
N LYS A 304 -0.49 -18.58 21.85
CA LYS A 304 -1.31 -17.89 22.82
C LYS A 304 -1.78 -16.52 22.32
N ASN A 305 -0.87 -15.71 21.76
CA ASN A 305 -1.19 -14.36 21.32
C ASN A 305 -2.11 -14.32 20.09
N LEU A 306 -1.99 -15.32 19.21
CA LEU A 306 -2.79 -15.45 17.99
C LEU A 306 -4.03 -16.33 18.18
N ASN A 307 -4.23 -16.88 19.37
CA ASN A 307 -5.28 -17.87 19.65
C ASN A 307 -5.21 -19.10 18.72
N PHE A 308 -3.99 -19.58 18.45
CA PHE A 308 -3.71 -20.74 17.63
C PHE A 308 -3.48 -21.97 18.49
N ILE A 309 -3.69 -23.16 17.91
CA ILE A 309 -3.33 -24.42 18.54
C ILE A 309 -1.79 -24.58 18.43
N PHE A 310 -1.14 -24.78 19.58
CA PHE A 310 0.27 -25.15 19.61
C PHE A 310 0.41 -26.66 19.39
N LEU A 311 1.22 -27.04 18.42
CA LEU A 311 1.58 -28.42 18.15
C LEU A 311 3.09 -28.61 18.33
N ASP A 312 3.49 -29.43 19.31
CA ASP A 312 4.89 -29.81 19.50
C ASP A 312 5.19 -31.09 18.70
N THR A 313 5.77 -30.88 17.51
CA THR A 313 6.12 -32.03 16.64
C THR A 313 7.27 -32.86 17.21
N GLY A 314 8.14 -32.30 18.07
CA GLY A 314 9.20 -33.05 18.75
C GLY A 314 8.69 -34.04 19.81
N ALA A 315 7.48 -33.82 20.35
CA ALA A 315 6.83 -34.72 21.28
C ALA A 315 6.08 -35.88 20.59
N MET A 316 6.03 -35.88 19.24
CA MET A 316 5.35 -36.91 18.44
C MET A 316 6.29 -38.04 17.99
N TYR A 317 7.58 -37.87 18.20
CA TYR A 317 8.64 -38.85 17.92
C TYR A 317 9.33 -39.29 19.22
#